data_6e7a117dc1dc6b9acd6af8c0a5465dcb
#
_entry.id   6e7a117dc1dc6b9acd6af8c0a5465dcb
#
_cell.length_a   1.000
_cell.length_b   1.000
_cell.length_c   1.000
_cell.angle_alpha   90.00
_cell.angle_beta   90.00
_cell.angle_gamma   90.00
#
_symmetry.space_group_name_H-M   'P 1'
#
loop_
_entity.id
_entity.type
_entity.pdbx_description
1 polymer ?
#
loop_
_entity_poly.entity_id
_entity_poly.type
_entity_poly.pdbx_seq_one_letter_code
_entity_poly.pdbx_strand_id
1 'polypeptide(L)'
;MALLADPALAEAPTTVARPALTPVPAPGPAARAPTTIVLSAASTPGYLERRAALIEALSATRDTDQRADLLLDLAELSVGVALAPEAQSFLSGLPEAGPDGLDAAQALRRDRLGLAIWGVDGGMLSPPLPSRQLIEETGDWDEAPVWRALAHAREGDAAGAAADLPRVGAVLDTMPPALAATLLPELLEAAIDASLWDTAHGLAQMFDVHAELRGGSAYRFLLGRAAQAGGNPVMAFDSYAMASGGGDVWAQRARLALVDLGRATGTLTPEDGAALLRQSWRLWRGDALEIATLERLAEVEHGRGETEAAIIAMTEIQRRHATSDAAIGSAARLDELVEELYTRGATGALPIGAFVAAHRRLSPDLMFRSGFAAQAEKLAARLLEIGATDAAAREYAMLRDQLAVMRDLGLEEVPAVRLDMLRLAQAEALLRGGQTVAAAQALGATAATAPELRDRMEMLRARLSSAQGDGAGVIATRMETPTEGYRRLRAAALFDRGDWSGARDGYAALWREPETPLGAGEAIRLLLAAHHSGDAALVAELLEGLPQLARSPELAEVARSLAPVAPLALPIGQKSATDRMQDADAALRRLELVAGDG
;
A
#
# COMPACT_ATOMS: atom_id res chain seq x y z
N MET A 1 -32.06 28.47 29.19
CA MET A 1 -31.61 29.36 30.30
C MET A 1 -30.32 30.02 29.85
N ALA A 2 -30.41 31.30 29.65
CA ALA A 2 -29.35 32.20 29.21
C ALA A 2 -28.39 32.53 30.35
N LEU A 3 -27.12 32.75 30.03
CA LEU A 3 -26.17 33.53 30.80
C LEU A 3 -25.15 34.08 29.80
N LEU A 4 -25.42 35.27 29.32
CA LEU A 4 -24.78 36.55 29.60
C LEU A 4 -23.26 36.52 29.29
N ALA A 5 -22.92 37.01 28.11
CA ALA A 5 -21.61 37.54 27.74
C ALA A 5 -21.54 39.01 28.17
N ASP A 6 -20.47 39.37 28.86
CA ASP A 6 -20.11 40.72 29.24
C ASP A 6 -19.21 41.34 28.16
N PRO A 7 -19.50 42.54 27.62
CA PRO A 7 -18.64 43.19 26.65
C PRO A 7 -17.92 44.37 27.33
N ALA A 8 -16.64 44.28 27.58
CA ALA A 8 -15.82 45.48 27.78
C ALA A 8 -14.33 45.18 27.58
N LEU A 9 -13.79 45.99 26.73
CA LEU A 9 -12.47 46.61 26.58
C LEU A 9 -11.82 46.33 25.22
N ALA A 10 -12.34 47.07 24.24
CA ALA A 10 -11.59 47.37 23.03
C ALA A 10 -10.68 48.57 23.32
N GLU A 11 -9.41 48.35 23.60
CA GLU A 11 -8.38 49.39 23.50
C GLU A 11 -8.03 49.63 22.05
N ALA A 12 -8.17 50.86 21.60
CA ALA A 12 -7.80 51.34 20.28
C ALA A 12 -6.26 51.26 20.12
N PRO A 13 -5.74 50.81 18.96
CA PRO A 13 -4.31 50.83 18.71
C PRO A 13 -3.86 52.29 18.53
N THR A 14 -2.99 52.75 19.40
CA THR A 14 -2.23 53.99 19.26
C THR A 14 -1.41 53.93 17.97
N THR A 15 -1.78 54.73 17.01
CA THR A 15 -1.04 54.94 15.75
C THR A 15 0.29 55.63 16.08
N VAL A 16 1.37 54.87 16.19
CA VAL A 16 2.71 55.42 16.22
C VAL A 16 3.02 55.93 14.81
N ALA A 17 3.15 57.24 14.68
CA ALA A 17 3.56 57.88 13.43
C ALA A 17 4.93 57.37 13.02
N ARG A 18 5.00 56.66 11.89
CA ARG A 18 6.23 56.28 11.23
C ARG A 18 6.98 57.56 10.82
N PRO A 19 8.26 57.68 11.16
CA PRO A 19 9.08 58.77 10.60
C PRO A 19 9.13 58.64 9.07
N ALA A 20 8.88 59.73 8.38
CA ALA A 20 9.01 59.82 6.93
C ALA A 20 10.44 59.49 6.53
N LEU A 21 10.57 58.33 5.87
CA LEU A 21 11.83 57.94 5.21
C LEU A 21 12.08 58.96 4.09
N THR A 22 13.13 59.76 4.24
CA THR A 22 13.68 60.56 3.15
C THR A 22 14.04 59.61 2.01
N PRO A 23 13.63 59.87 0.74
CA PRO A 23 13.96 59.02 -0.38
C PRO A 23 15.51 59.03 -0.51
N VAL A 24 16.11 57.87 -0.34
CA VAL A 24 17.50 57.62 -0.73
C VAL A 24 17.57 57.86 -2.24
N PRO A 25 18.48 58.75 -2.74
CA PRO A 25 18.65 58.92 -4.18
C PRO A 25 18.95 57.55 -4.79
N ALA A 26 18.24 57.22 -5.89
CA ALA A 26 18.52 56.01 -6.67
C ALA A 26 20.00 56.00 -7.01
N PRO A 27 20.72 54.88 -6.80
CA PRO A 27 22.11 54.78 -7.24
C PRO A 27 22.13 55.04 -8.75
N GLY A 28 22.96 56.00 -9.17
CA GLY A 28 23.20 56.25 -10.58
C GLY A 28 23.64 54.94 -11.27
N PRO A 29 23.53 54.81 -12.59
CA PRO A 29 23.90 53.58 -13.29
C PRO A 29 25.36 53.27 -12.95
N ALA A 30 25.54 52.27 -12.07
CA ALA A 30 26.85 51.74 -11.77
C ALA A 30 27.47 51.28 -13.09
N ALA A 31 28.72 51.69 -13.32
CA ALA A 31 29.49 51.21 -14.47
C ALA A 31 29.40 49.68 -14.48
N ARG A 32 28.77 49.10 -15.53
CA ARG A 32 28.65 47.66 -15.69
C ARG A 32 30.04 47.05 -15.61
N ALA A 33 30.30 46.30 -14.57
CA ALA A 33 31.48 45.45 -14.50
C ALA A 33 31.48 44.44 -15.68
N PRO A 34 32.64 44.01 -16.17
CA PRO A 34 32.71 43.07 -17.28
C PRO A 34 31.89 41.82 -16.98
N THR A 35 31.02 41.48 -17.93
CA THR A 35 29.92 40.53 -17.76
C THR A 35 30.30 39.07 -17.95
N THR A 36 31.58 38.75 -18.08
CA THR A 36 32.08 37.40 -18.35
C THR A 36 32.65 36.73 -17.09
N ILE A 37 32.16 35.52 -16.77
CA ILE A 37 32.95 34.59 -15.96
C ILE A 37 34.09 34.14 -16.90
N VAL A 38 35.30 34.55 -16.64
CA VAL A 38 36.45 33.97 -17.33
C VAL A 38 36.69 32.62 -16.65
N LEU A 39 35.87 31.64 -16.97
CA LEU A 39 36.18 30.26 -16.62
C LEU A 39 37.47 29.92 -17.36
N SER A 40 38.58 29.90 -16.65
CA SER A 40 39.85 29.59 -17.27
C SER A 40 39.79 28.20 -17.91
N ALA A 41 40.22 28.06 -19.16
CA ALA A 41 40.33 26.79 -19.86
C ALA A 41 41.37 25.88 -19.16
N ALA A 42 40.99 25.36 -17.97
CA ALA A 42 41.83 24.43 -17.24
C ALA A 42 41.68 23.06 -17.91
N SER A 43 42.71 22.65 -18.61
CA SER A 43 42.84 21.26 -19.03
C SER A 43 43.10 20.39 -17.79
N THR A 44 42.49 19.22 -17.74
CA THR A 44 42.64 18.23 -16.65
C THR A 44 44.11 17.98 -16.23
N PRO A 45 45.11 17.93 -17.14
CA PRO A 45 46.51 17.75 -16.75
C PRO A 45 47.10 18.85 -15.87
N GLY A 46 46.64 20.10 -15.99
CA GLY A 46 47.12 21.22 -15.18
C GLY A 46 46.34 21.47 -13.89
N TYR A 47 45.23 20.80 -13.68
CA TYR A 47 44.35 21.04 -12.54
C TYR A 47 45.03 20.80 -11.19
N LEU A 48 45.68 19.65 -11.00
CA LEU A 48 46.30 19.30 -9.73
C LEU A 48 47.44 20.24 -9.35
N GLU A 49 48.27 20.63 -10.33
CA GLU A 49 49.38 21.55 -10.11
C GLU A 49 48.88 22.96 -9.72
N ARG A 50 47.92 23.48 -10.47
CA ARG A 50 47.31 24.80 -10.19
C ARG A 50 46.57 24.81 -8.86
N ARG A 51 45.81 23.74 -8.55
CA ARG A 51 45.15 23.60 -7.28
C ARG A 51 46.14 23.58 -6.12
N ALA A 52 47.24 22.84 -6.23
CA ALA A 52 48.27 22.80 -5.19
C ALA A 52 48.89 24.18 -4.96
N ALA A 53 49.23 24.91 -6.02
CA ALA A 53 49.78 26.26 -5.93
C ALA A 53 48.81 27.27 -5.26
N LEU A 54 47.48 27.19 -5.60
CA LEU A 54 46.47 28.05 -4.99
C LEU A 54 46.25 27.72 -3.51
N ILE A 55 46.28 26.45 -3.13
CA ILE A 55 46.19 26.01 -1.72
C ILE A 55 47.40 26.47 -0.92
N GLU A 56 48.59 26.38 -1.48
CA GLU A 56 49.83 26.91 -0.87
C GLU A 56 49.72 28.43 -0.64
N ALA A 57 49.30 29.19 -1.65
CA ALA A 57 49.06 30.62 -1.56
C ALA A 57 47.99 30.96 -0.50
N LEU A 58 46.90 30.21 -0.46
CA LEU A 58 45.81 30.37 0.54
C LEU A 58 46.32 30.12 1.97
N SER A 59 47.22 29.18 2.15
CA SER A 59 47.82 28.88 3.46
C SER A 59 48.81 29.95 3.92
N ALA A 60 49.45 30.62 2.98
CA ALA A 60 50.48 31.65 3.24
C ALA A 60 49.91 33.05 3.52
N THR A 61 48.72 33.37 2.99
CA THR A 61 48.11 34.71 3.16
C THR A 61 47.21 34.82 4.39
N ARG A 62 47.25 36.00 5.04
CA ARG A 62 46.38 36.39 6.13
C ARG A 62 45.42 37.52 5.73
N ASP A 63 45.61 38.08 4.56
CA ASP A 63 44.75 39.13 4.01
C ASP A 63 43.40 38.55 3.63
N THR A 64 42.31 39.14 4.11
CA THR A 64 40.95 38.63 3.93
C THR A 64 40.50 38.70 2.48
N ASP A 65 40.82 39.83 1.80
CA ASP A 65 40.39 40.03 0.42
C ASP A 65 41.15 39.08 -0.52
N GLN A 66 42.46 38.95 -0.30
CA GLN A 66 43.30 38.01 -1.07
C GLN A 66 42.88 36.55 -0.81
N ARG A 67 42.44 36.22 0.41
CA ARG A 67 41.90 34.87 0.71
C ARG A 67 40.60 34.61 -0.03
N ALA A 68 39.73 35.62 -0.11
CA ALA A 68 38.46 35.50 -0.85
C ALA A 68 38.73 35.26 -2.34
N ASP A 69 39.68 36.02 -2.95
CA ASP A 69 40.06 35.83 -4.35
C ASP A 69 40.64 34.42 -4.62
N LEU A 70 41.51 33.92 -3.73
CA LEU A 70 42.06 32.57 -3.86
C LEU A 70 41.01 31.46 -3.71
N LEU A 71 40.00 31.64 -2.84
CA LEU A 71 38.89 30.70 -2.73
C LEU A 71 38.01 30.73 -3.99
N LEU A 72 37.75 31.90 -4.54
CA LEU A 72 37.06 32.06 -5.82
C LEU A 72 37.83 31.42 -6.99
N ASP A 73 39.16 31.59 -7.03
CA ASP A 73 40.01 30.94 -8.03
C ASP A 73 40.00 29.41 -7.93
N LEU A 74 40.00 28.87 -6.69
CA LEU A 74 39.91 27.43 -6.45
C LEU A 74 38.53 26.90 -6.85
N ALA A 75 37.45 27.62 -6.55
CA ALA A 75 36.09 27.25 -6.96
C ALA A 75 35.97 27.28 -8.49
N GLU A 76 36.46 28.33 -9.15
CA GLU A 76 36.45 28.46 -10.61
C GLU A 76 37.23 27.34 -11.29
N LEU A 77 38.46 27.07 -10.79
CA LEU A 77 39.27 25.96 -11.28
C LEU A 77 38.54 24.60 -11.16
N SER A 78 37.82 24.38 -10.05
CA SER A 78 37.08 23.16 -9.83
C SER A 78 35.83 23.04 -10.73
N VAL A 79 35.10 24.14 -10.94
CA VAL A 79 33.99 24.21 -11.91
C VAL A 79 34.49 23.92 -13.33
N GLY A 80 35.65 24.48 -13.73
CA GLY A 80 36.21 24.25 -15.06
C GLY A 80 36.50 22.79 -15.41
N VAL A 81 36.65 21.93 -14.40
CA VAL A 81 36.78 20.46 -14.56
C VAL A 81 35.55 19.69 -14.05
N ALA A 82 34.42 20.36 -13.90
CA ALA A 82 33.13 19.83 -13.50
C ALA A 82 33.12 19.15 -12.12
N LEU A 83 33.92 19.62 -11.17
CA LEU A 83 33.97 19.16 -9.78
C LEU A 83 33.10 20.06 -8.87
N ALA A 84 31.77 19.93 -8.97
CA ALA A 84 30.82 20.75 -8.22
C ALA A 84 30.96 20.66 -6.68
N PRO A 85 31.14 19.49 -6.04
CA PRO A 85 31.30 19.40 -4.59
C PRO A 85 32.53 20.13 -4.07
N GLU A 86 33.65 20.04 -4.78
CA GLU A 86 34.89 20.73 -4.44
C GLU A 86 34.72 22.24 -4.59
N ALA A 87 34.12 22.67 -5.69
CA ALA A 87 33.85 24.11 -5.92
C ALA A 87 32.93 24.66 -4.81
N GLN A 88 31.87 23.95 -4.46
CA GLN A 88 30.96 24.34 -3.38
C GLN A 88 31.67 24.41 -2.03
N SER A 89 32.61 23.51 -1.76
CA SER A 89 33.42 23.53 -0.54
C SER A 89 34.27 24.80 -0.43
N PHE A 90 34.85 25.27 -1.55
CA PHE A 90 35.60 26.53 -1.55
C PHE A 90 34.68 27.75 -1.40
N LEU A 91 33.53 27.78 -2.06
CA LEU A 91 32.55 28.87 -1.90
C LEU A 91 32.01 28.97 -0.47
N SER A 92 31.83 27.85 0.22
CA SER A 92 31.38 27.86 1.61
C SER A 92 32.40 28.43 2.62
N GLY A 93 33.67 28.58 2.21
CA GLY A 93 34.70 29.22 2.98
C GLY A 93 34.76 30.76 2.82
N LEU A 94 33.93 31.33 1.95
CA LEU A 94 33.88 32.77 1.70
C LEU A 94 33.06 33.47 2.81
N PRO A 95 33.45 34.74 3.20
CA PRO A 95 32.63 35.57 4.04
C PRO A 95 31.32 36.00 3.32
N GLU A 96 30.36 36.51 4.09
CA GLU A 96 29.17 37.13 3.51
C GLU A 96 29.53 38.42 2.75
N ALA A 97 28.65 38.81 1.80
CA ALA A 97 28.82 40.07 1.10
C ALA A 97 28.52 41.27 2.01
N GLY A 98 29.39 42.25 2.03
CA GLY A 98 29.19 43.44 2.87
C GLY A 98 30.46 44.22 3.14
N PRO A 99 30.40 45.28 3.98
CA PRO A 99 31.52 46.18 4.21
C PRO A 99 32.79 45.52 4.78
N ASP A 100 32.61 44.45 5.55
CA ASP A 100 33.71 43.69 6.18
C ASP A 100 33.87 42.29 5.54
N GLY A 101 33.24 42.04 4.37
CA GLY A 101 33.23 40.79 3.65
C GLY A 101 33.54 40.93 2.18
N LEU A 102 32.85 40.18 1.31
CA LEU A 102 33.07 40.24 -0.14
C LEU A 102 32.67 41.61 -0.69
N ASP A 103 33.51 42.14 -1.55
CA ASP A 103 33.15 43.30 -2.37
C ASP A 103 32.10 42.92 -3.46
N ALA A 104 31.59 43.93 -4.17
CA ALA A 104 30.55 43.71 -5.19
C ALA A 104 31.01 42.82 -6.36
N ALA A 105 32.27 42.88 -6.74
CA ALA A 105 32.82 42.06 -7.83
C ALA A 105 33.04 40.62 -7.39
N GLN A 106 33.56 40.42 -6.18
CA GLN A 106 33.73 39.10 -5.58
C GLN A 106 32.37 38.43 -5.32
N ALA A 107 31.38 39.17 -4.82
CA ALA A 107 30.02 38.67 -4.61
C ALA A 107 29.37 38.25 -5.93
N LEU A 108 29.49 39.06 -6.99
CA LEU A 108 28.98 38.71 -8.31
C LEU A 108 29.67 37.46 -8.88
N ARG A 109 31.00 37.34 -8.70
CA ARG A 109 31.77 36.17 -9.13
C ARG A 109 31.33 34.91 -8.38
N ARG A 110 31.14 34.99 -7.05
CA ARG A 110 30.58 33.91 -6.23
C ARG A 110 29.22 33.46 -6.76
N ASP A 111 28.30 34.40 -7.01
CA ASP A 111 26.94 34.08 -7.43
C ASP A 111 26.91 33.44 -8.83
N ARG A 112 27.80 33.86 -9.74
CA ARG A 112 27.98 33.21 -11.05
C ARG A 112 28.56 31.80 -10.93
N LEU A 113 29.58 31.61 -10.08
CA LEU A 113 30.14 30.28 -9.81
C LEU A 113 29.07 29.37 -9.16
N GLY A 114 28.17 29.93 -8.33
CA GLY A 114 27.01 29.23 -7.80
C GLY A 114 26.08 28.70 -8.89
N LEU A 115 25.85 29.46 -9.99
CA LEU A 115 25.11 28.96 -11.15
C LEU A 115 25.85 27.83 -11.85
N ALA A 116 27.15 27.96 -12.06
CA ALA A 116 27.92 26.92 -12.72
C ALA A 116 27.96 25.62 -11.89
N ILE A 117 28.09 25.72 -10.56
CA ILE A 117 28.00 24.59 -9.63
C ILE A 117 26.63 23.94 -9.73
N TRP A 118 25.55 24.73 -9.68
CA TRP A 118 24.18 24.23 -9.83
C TRP A 118 23.98 23.52 -11.19
N GLY A 119 24.53 24.08 -12.26
CA GLY A 119 24.49 23.47 -13.58
C GLY A 119 25.15 22.10 -13.63
N VAL A 120 26.33 21.97 -13.02
CA VAL A 120 27.10 20.71 -12.98
C VAL A 120 26.48 19.66 -12.05
N ASP A 121 25.95 20.08 -10.89
CA ASP A 121 25.44 19.15 -9.84
C ASP A 121 24.18 18.39 -10.28
N GLY A 122 23.37 18.96 -11.18
CA GLY A 122 22.18 18.29 -11.74
C GLY A 122 21.09 17.93 -10.73
N GLY A 123 21.32 18.13 -9.42
CA GLY A 123 20.46 17.65 -8.35
C GLY A 123 19.38 18.63 -7.86
N MET A 124 19.50 19.91 -8.19
CA MET A 124 18.59 20.97 -7.74
C MET A 124 17.71 21.48 -8.87
N LEU A 125 16.38 21.53 -8.64
CA LEU A 125 15.43 22.07 -9.61
C LEU A 125 15.61 23.58 -9.86
N SER A 126 16.02 24.34 -8.86
CA SER A 126 16.25 25.78 -8.98
C SER A 126 17.62 26.16 -8.42
N PRO A 127 18.30 27.15 -9.02
CA PRO A 127 19.57 27.64 -8.50
C PRO A 127 19.40 28.35 -7.15
N PRO A 128 20.48 28.50 -6.35
CA PRO A 128 20.47 29.28 -5.12
C PRO A 128 19.92 30.70 -5.34
N LEU A 129 19.24 31.29 -4.33
CA LEU A 129 18.60 32.60 -4.47
C LEU A 129 19.46 33.71 -5.08
N PRO A 130 20.71 33.96 -4.66
CA PRO A 130 21.53 35.00 -5.27
C PRO A 130 21.83 34.70 -6.75
N SER A 131 22.09 33.44 -7.07
CA SER A 131 22.37 32.98 -8.44
C SER A 131 21.12 33.03 -9.33
N ARG A 132 19.95 32.79 -8.77
CA ARG A 132 18.64 32.88 -9.48
C ARG A 132 18.35 34.30 -9.94
N GLN A 133 18.68 35.30 -9.13
CA GLN A 133 18.53 36.72 -9.51
C GLN A 133 19.30 37.08 -10.78
N LEU A 134 20.47 36.45 -11.00
CA LEU A 134 21.26 36.68 -12.23
C LEU A 134 20.56 36.12 -13.49
N ILE A 135 19.78 35.05 -13.35
CA ILE A 135 18.98 34.48 -14.46
C ILE A 135 17.77 35.37 -14.76
N GLU A 136 17.11 35.89 -13.71
CA GLU A 136 15.93 36.73 -13.81
C GLU A 136 16.25 38.17 -14.26
N GLU A 137 17.47 38.66 -13.96
CA GLU A 137 17.92 39.94 -14.44
C GLU A 137 18.09 39.92 -15.97
N THR A 138 17.45 40.84 -16.67
CA THR A 138 17.47 41.00 -18.13
C THR A 138 18.81 41.47 -18.67
N GLY A 139 19.89 41.34 -17.92
CA GLY A 139 21.24 41.66 -18.33
C GLY A 139 21.78 40.70 -19.38
N ASP A 140 22.19 41.22 -20.51
CA ASP A 140 22.85 40.43 -21.57
C ASP A 140 24.31 40.20 -21.17
N TRP A 141 24.60 39.03 -20.60
CA TRP A 141 25.95 38.54 -20.35
C TRP A 141 26.16 37.25 -21.14
N ASP A 142 27.39 37.02 -21.60
CA ASP A 142 27.67 36.04 -22.67
C ASP A 142 27.18 34.63 -22.37
N GLU A 143 27.22 34.18 -21.11
CA GLU A 143 26.82 32.83 -20.69
C GLU A 143 25.36 32.72 -20.28
N ALA A 144 24.63 33.84 -20.15
CA ALA A 144 23.24 33.86 -19.72
C ALA A 144 22.31 32.90 -20.50
N PRO A 145 22.46 32.76 -21.84
CA PRO A 145 21.63 31.83 -22.61
C PRO A 145 21.71 30.39 -22.13
N VAL A 146 22.90 29.92 -21.73
CA VAL A 146 23.10 28.54 -21.24
C VAL A 146 22.36 28.33 -19.93
N TRP A 147 22.56 29.26 -18.98
CA TRP A 147 21.96 29.13 -17.65
C TRP A 147 20.43 29.29 -17.65
N ARG A 148 19.91 30.21 -18.46
CA ARG A 148 18.44 30.37 -18.62
C ARG A 148 17.81 29.18 -19.32
N ALA A 149 18.40 28.70 -20.41
CA ALA A 149 17.89 27.50 -21.10
C ALA A 149 17.88 26.27 -20.16
N LEU A 150 18.96 26.11 -19.38
CA LEU A 150 19.07 25.02 -18.41
C LEU A 150 18.02 25.14 -17.28
N ALA A 151 17.81 26.36 -16.77
CA ALA A 151 16.81 26.58 -15.71
C ALA A 151 15.39 26.27 -16.20
N HIS A 152 14.99 26.81 -17.36
CA HIS A 152 13.70 26.50 -17.96
C HIS A 152 13.54 25.01 -18.29
N ALA A 153 14.61 24.36 -18.80
CA ALA A 153 14.58 22.93 -19.10
C ALA A 153 14.32 22.09 -17.85
N ARG A 154 14.99 22.39 -16.72
CA ARG A 154 14.81 21.68 -15.44
C ARG A 154 13.46 21.95 -14.80
N GLU A 155 12.84 23.10 -15.07
CA GLU A 155 11.47 23.44 -14.67
C GLU A 155 10.40 22.83 -15.60
N GLY A 156 10.81 22.18 -16.72
CA GLY A 156 9.91 21.63 -17.72
C GLY A 156 9.28 22.66 -18.63
N ASP A 157 9.79 23.90 -18.63
CA ASP A 157 9.35 25.00 -19.48
C ASP A 157 10.10 25.00 -20.84
N ALA A 158 9.65 24.13 -21.74
CA ALA A 158 10.23 24.05 -23.09
C ALA A 158 10.10 25.36 -23.88
N ALA A 159 9.04 26.16 -23.66
CA ALA A 159 8.83 27.43 -24.34
C ALA A 159 9.81 28.49 -23.85
N GLY A 160 10.07 28.59 -22.55
CA GLY A 160 11.09 29.46 -21.97
C GLY A 160 12.49 29.09 -22.45
N ALA A 161 12.82 27.80 -22.43
CA ALA A 161 14.10 27.31 -22.94
C ALA A 161 14.32 27.65 -24.42
N ALA A 162 13.28 27.54 -25.24
CA ALA A 162 13.36 27.81 -26.69
C ALA A 162 13.85 29.21 -27.04
N ALA A 163 13.69 30.20 -26.17
CA ALA A 163 14.15 31.57 -26.42
C ALA A 163 15.66 31.70 -26.42
N ASP A 164 16.37 30.92 -25.61
CA ASP A 164 17.82 31.00 -25.42
C ASP A 164 18.59 29.88 -26.14
N LEU A 165 17.99 28.71 -26.35
CA LEU A 165 18.59 27.52 -26.96
C LEU A 165 19.35 27.77 -28.28
N PRO A 166 18.88 28.62 -29.23
CA PRO A 166 19.62 28.88 -30.46
C PRO A 166 21.02 29.53 -30.26
N ARG A 167 21.26 30.15 -29.09
CA ARG A 167 22.51 30.81 -28.77
C ARG A 167 23.47 29.92 -27.95
N VAL A 168 22.98 28.84 -27.40
CA VAL A 168 23.70 27.98 -26.45
C VAL A 168 24.93 27.34 -27.05
N GLY A 169 24.89 26.87 -28.30
CA GLY A 169 26.04 26.22 -28.93
C GLY A 169 27.27 27.11 -28.99
N ALA A 170 27.11 28.38 -29.41
CA ALA A 170 28.22 29.34 -29.49
C ALA A 170 28.81 29.65 -28.09
N VAL A 171 28.00 29.62 -27.05
CA VAL A 171 28.49 29.85 -25.68
C VAL A 171 29.24 28.61 -25.16
N LEU A 172 28.73 27.40 -25.38
CA LEU A 172 29.39 26.15 -24.98
C LEU A 172 30.78 26.00 -25.63
N ASP A 173 30.96 26.46 -26.87
CA ASP A 173 32.27 26.46 -27.55
C ASP A 173 33.35 27.32 -26.83
N THR A 174 32.92 28.28 -26.02
CA THR A 174 33.83 29.14 -25.24
C THR A 174 34.08 28.65 -23.82
N MET A 175 33.29 27.68 -23.35
CA MET A 175 33.41 27.14 -22.01
C MET A 175 34.53 26.09 -21.88
N PRO A 176 35.02 25.81 -20.65
CA PRO A 176 35.93 24.69 -20.41
C PRO A 176 35.30 23.39 -20.93
N PRO A 177 36.07 22.53 -21.63
CA PRO A 177 35.53 21.34 -22.29
C PRO A 177 34.78 20.40 -21.33
N ALA A 178 35.27 20.20 -20.10
CA ALA A 178 34.63 19.34 -19.12
C ALA A 178 33.28 19.91 -18.65
N LEU A 179 33.18 21.23 -18.47
CA LEU A 179 31.93 21.89 -18.12
C LEU A 179 30.91 21.81 -19.28
N ALA A 180 31.36 22.15 -20.50
CA ALA A 180 30.50 22.03 -21.69
C ALA A 180 30.01 20.60 -21.90
N ALA A 181 30.87 19.59 -21.74
CA ALA A 181 30.50 18.18 -21.82
C ALA A 181 29.42 17.76 -20.80
N THR A 182 29.47 18.33 -19.61
CA THR A 182 28.49 18.02 -18.54
C THR A 182 27.14 18.64 -18.85
N LEU A 183 27.08 19.86 -19.40
CA LEU A 183 25.83 20.58 -19.67
C LEU A 183 25.17 20.16 -21.01
N LEU A 184 25.96 19.73 -21.97
CA LEU A 184 25.55 19.43 -23.35
C LEU A 184 24.37 18.44 -23.43
N PRO A 185 24.31 17.31 -22.65
CA PRO A 185 23.21 16.38 -22.75
C PRO A 185 21.85 16.97 -22.37
N GLU A 186 21.77 17.73 -21.27
CA GLU A 186 20.52 18.37 -20.83
C GLU A 186 20.05 19.44 -21.82
N LEU A 187 20.97 20.22 -22.37
CA LEU A 187 20.65 21.25 -23.35
C LEU A 187 20.23 20.66 -24.71
N LEU A 188 20.82 19.55 -25.14
CA LEU A 188 20.35 18.81 -26.30
C LEU A 188 18.93 18.23 -26.06
N GLU A 189 18.68 17.70 -24.89
CA GLU A 189 17.32 17.23 -24.54
C GLU A 189 16.30 18.35 -24.60
N ALA A 190 16.61 19.51 -24.00
CA ALA A 190 15.77 20.69 -24.06
C ALA A 190 15.47 21.15 -25.50
N ALA A 191 16.45 21.08 -26.39
CA ALA A 191 16.26 21.41 -27.80
C ALA A 191 15.32 20.41 -28.51
N ILE A 192 15.42 19.12 -28.20
CA ILE A 192 14.50 18.08 -28.69
C ILE A 192 13.08 18.32 -28.17
N ASP A 193 12.93 18.62 -26.87
CA ASP A 193 11.64 18.87 -26.24
C ASP A 193 10.95 20.13 -26.78
N ALA A 194 11.74 21.17 -27.08
CA ALA A 194 11.28 22.37 -27.73
C ALA A 194 11.06 22.20 -29.25
N SER A 195 11.34 21.02 -29.81
CA SER A 195 11.28 20.75 -31.26
C SER A 195 12.16 21.67 -32.11
N LEU A 196 13.26 22.18 -31.58
CA LEU A 196 14.24 23.04 -32.26
C LEU A 196 15.28 22.19 -32.98
N TRP A 197 14.89 21.55 -34.08
CA TRP A 197 15.69 20.52 -34.75
C TRP A 197 17.05 20.99 -35.25
N ASP A 198 17.17 22.24 -35.77
CA ASP A 198 18.47 22.80 -36.21
C ASP A 198 19.41 23.00 -35.04
N THR A 199 18.89 23.50 -33.92
CA THR A 199 19.68 23.64 -32.67
C THR A 199 20.05 22.26 -32.10
N ALA A 200 19.11 21.32 -32.05
CA ALA A 200 19.36 19.95 -31.58
C ALA A 200 20.46 19.28 -32.46
N HIS A 201 20.39 19.47 -33.78
CA HIS A 201 21.43 18.95 -34.69
C HIS A 201 22.80 19.57 -34.41
N GLY A 202 22.88 20.88 -34.24
CA GLY A 202 24.14 21.58 -33.90
C GLY A 202 24.72 21.08 -32.56
N LEU A 203 23.88 20.97 -31.53
CA LEU A 203 24.31 20.44 -30.21
C LEU A 203 24.72 18.96 -30.31
N ALA A 204 24.03 18.14 -31.11
CA ALA A 204 24.41 16.73 -31.31
C ALA A 204 25.78 16.61 -32.00
N GLN A 205 26.16 17.51 -32.90
CA GLN A 205 27.48 17.52 -33.52
C GLN A 205 28.60 17.85 -32.52
N MET A 206 28.31 18.61 -31.46
CA MET A 206 29.30 18.89 -30.41
C MET A 206 29.74 17.64 -29.63
N PHE A 207 28.94 16.56 -29.63
CA PHE A 207 29.39 15.28 -29.08
C PHE A 207 30.56 14.67 -29.84
N ASP A 208 30.84 15.09 -31.08
CA ASP A 208 32.00 14.63 -31.84
C ASP A 208 33.32 15.22 -31.29
N VAL A 209 33.24 16.39 -30.67
CA VAL A 209 34.39 17.02 -29.98
C VAL A 209 34.66 16.35 -28.63
N HIS A 210 33.59 15.83 -27.99
CA HIS A 210 33.63 15.14 -26.69
C HIS A 210 33.51 13.61 -26.89
N ALA A 211 34.59 12.99 -27.36
CA ALA A 211 34.58 11.58 -27.76
C ALA A 211 34.12 10.61 -26.65
N GLU A 212 34.35 10.95 -25.38
CA GLU A 212 33.90 10.21 -24.21
C GLU A 212 32.38 10.18 -24.08
N LEU A 213 31.68 11.22 -24.52
CA LEU A 213 30.21 11.28 -24.48
C LEU A 213 29.56 10.49 -25.61
N ARG A 214 30.21 10.40 -26.79
CA ARG A 214 29.64 9.78 -27.99
C ARG A 214 29.32 8.29 -27.80
N GLY A 215 30.06 7.58 -27.00
CA GLY A 215 29.83 6.18 -26.62
C GLY A 215 28.90 6.02 -25.43
N GLY A 216 28.56 7.09 -24.74
CA GLY A 216 27.83 7.09 -23.50
C GLY A 216 26.33 6.86 -23.65
N SER A 217 25.67 6.54 -22.54
CA SER A 217 24.23 6.34 -22.43
C SER A 217 23.44 7.61 -22.76
N ALA A 218 23.93 8.79 -22.39
CA ALA A 218 23.30 10.07 -22.67
C ALA A 218 23.08 10.29 -24.17
N TYR A 219 24.15 10.18 -24.97
CA TYR A 219 24.04 10.37 -26.41
C TYR A 219 23.09 9.38 -27.07
N ARG A 220 23.19 8.10 -26.72
CA ARG A 220 22.34 7.05 -27.26
C ARG A 220 20.87 7.24 -26.87
N PHE A 221 20.60 7.63 -25.61
CA PHE A 221 19.25 7.96 -25.16
C PHE A 221 18.66 9.13 -25.95
N LEU A 222 19.44 10.22 -26.14
CA LEU A 222 18.98 11.40 -26.86
C LEU A 222 18.79 11.13 -28.36
N LEU A 223 19.60 10.27 -28.98
CA LEU A 223 19.34 9.76 -30.33
C LEU A 223 18.00 9.01 -30.39
N GLY A 224 17.71 8.18 -29.38
CA GLY A 224 16.42 7.51 -29.27
C GLY A 224 15.25 8.49 -29.15
N ARG A 225 15.40 9.55 -28.33
CA ARG A 225 14.41 10.63 -28.20
C ARG A 225 14.16 11.34 -29.52
N ALA A 226 15.22 11.73 -30.21
CA ALA A 226 15.13 12.39 -31.52
C ALA A 226 14.48 11.47 -32.57
N ALA A 227 14.83 10.19 -32.62
CA ALA A 227 14.24 9.21 -33.52
C ALA A 227 12.76 8.99 -33.24
N GLN A 228 12.38 8.91 -31.96
CA GLN A 228 10.99 8.76 -31.55
C GLN A 228 10.14 9.97 -31.94
N ALA A 229 10.64 11.18 -31.70
CA ALA A 229 9.99 12.42 -32.11
C ALA A 229 9.91 12.57 -33.63
N GLY A 230 10.91 12.06 -34.37
CA GLY A 230 10.89 11.96 -35.83
C GLY A 230 10.02 10.83 -36.41
N GLY A 231 9.28 10.10 -35.58
CA GLY A 231 8.38 9.03 -36.03
C GLY A 231 9.08 7.74 -36.47
N ASN A 232 10.33 7.52 -36.04
CA ASN A 232 11.08 6.30 -36.30
C ASN A 232 11.21 5.42 -35.04
N PRO A 233 10.17 4.61 -34.68
CA PRO A 233 10.17 3.84 -33.46
C PRO A 233 11.22 2.71 -33.45
N VAL A 234 11.61 2.18 -34.60
CA VAL A 234 12.64 1.12 -34.67
C VAL A 234 14.00 1.67 -34.25
N MET A 235 14.42 2.79 -34.85
CA MET A 235 15.67 3.42 -34.48
C MET A 235 15.67 3.93 -33.03
N ALA A 236 14.52 4.42 -32.55
CA ALA A 236 14.34 4.82 -31.17
C ALA A 236 14.54 3.62 -30.21
N PHE A 237 13.90 2.48 -30.50
CA PHE A 237 14.01 1.26 -29.72
C PHE A 237 15.46 0.75 -29.63
N ASP A 238 16.16 0.67 -30.78
CA ASP A 238 17.56 0.23 -30.82
C ASP A 238 18.47 1.18 -30.02
N SER A 239 18.26 2.48 -30.14
CA SER A 239 19.03 3.49 -29.43
C SER A 239 18.81 3.41 -27.92
N TYR A 240 17.57 3.25 -27.46
CA TYR A 240 17.24 3.04 -26.05
C TYR A 240 17.82 1.71 -25.52
N ALA A 241 17.75 0.65 -26.30
CA ALA A 241 18.33 -0.63 -25.93
C ALA A 241 19.84 -0.52 -25.71
N MET A 242 20.54 0.15 -26.63
CA MET A 242 21.98 0.41 -26.46
C MET A 242 22.31 1.29 -25.24
N ALA A 243 21.49 2.31 -24.97
CA ALA A 243 21.66 3.20 -23.82
C ALA A 243 21.41 2.48 -22.49
N SER A 244 20.45 1.55 -22.45
CA SER A 244 20.02 0.85 -21.23
C SER A 244 21.10 -0.02 -20.56
N GLY A 245 22.17 -0.34 -21.27
CA GLY A 245 23.30 -1.13 -20.73
C GLY A 245 24.20 -0.37 -19.75
N GLY A 246 24.11 0.96 -19.67
CA GLY A 246 24.87 1.78 -18.74
C GLY A 246 24.41 1.70 -17.29
N GLY A 247 25.16 2.38 -16.40
CA GLY A 247 24.86 2.46 -14.97
C GLY A 247 24.47 3.84 -14.46
N ASP A 248 24.34 4.83 -15.34
CA ASP A 248 24.06 6.23 -15.03
C ASP A 248 22.56 6.58 -15.16
N VAL A 249 22.23 7.84 -14.87
CA VAL A 249 20.86 8.38 -14.94
C VAL A 249 20.24 8.21 -16.33
N TRP A 250 21.03 8.40 -17.39
CA TRP A 250 20.57 8.31 -18.77
C TRP A 250 20.22 6.87 -19.16
N ALA A 251 21.02 5.91 -18.70
CA ALA A 251 20.72 4.50 -18.88
C ALA A 251 19.43 4.09 -18.16
N GLN A 252 19.17 4.64 -16.97
CA GLN A 252 17.92 4.37 -16.25
C GLN A 252 16.72 4.98 -16.98
N ARG A 253 16.86 6.20 -17.48
CA ARG A 253 15.82 6.84 -18.32
C ARG A 253 15.58 6.06 -19.62
N ALA A 254 16.66 5.54 -20.22
CA ALA A 254 16.55 4.70 -21.42
C ALA A 254 15.78 3.40 -21.17
N ARG A 255 15.95 2.76 -20.00
CA ARG A 255 15.19 1.56 -19.62
C ARG A 255 13.69 1.84 -19.52
N LEU A 256 13.30 2.96 -18.93
CA LEU A 256 11.90 3.38 -18.88
C LEU A 256 11.36 3.63 -20.29
N ALA A 257 12.06 4.43 -21.09
CA ALA A 257 11.66 4.74 -22.46
C ALA A 257 11.57 3.49 -23.36
N LEU A 258 12.51 2.54 -23.18
CA LEU A 258 12.51 1.25 -23.87
C LEU A 258 11.27 0.42 -23.54
N VAL A 259 10.89 0.35 -22.26
CA VAL A 259 9.69 -0.37 -21.82
C VAL A 259 8.44 0.31 -22.36
N ASP A 260 8.35 1.64 -22.29
CA ASP A 260 7.18 2.38 -22.77
C ASP A 260 7.00 2.22 -24.29
N LEU A 261 8.07 2.44 -25.05
CA LEU A 261 8.05 2.30 -26.51
C LEU A 261 7.79 0.83 -26.91
N GLY A 262 8.45 -0.11 -26.27
CA GLY A 262 8.31 -1.53 -26.57
C GLY A 262 6.91 -2.06 -26.29
N ARG A 263 6.25 -1.58 -25.24
CA ARG A 263 4.84 -1.87 -24.94
C ARG A 263 3.91 -1.23 -25.98
N ALA A 264 4.13 0.05 -26.31
CA ALA A 264 3.30 0.78 -27.25
C ALA A 264 3.34 0.17 -28.67
N THR A 265 4.50 -0.36 -29.07
CA THR A 265 4.71 -0.95 -30.40
C THR A 265 4.54 -2.47 -30.44
N GLY A 266 4.41 -3.14 -29.28
CA GLY A 266 4.37 -4.60 -29.16
C GLY A 266 5.71 -5.28 -29.45
N THR A 267 6.82 -4.54 -29.46
CA THR A 267 8.17 -5.09 -29.72
C THR A 267 8.83 -5.66 -28.46
N LEU A 268 8.35 -5.30 -27.27
CA LEU A 268 8.81 -5.84 -25.99
C LEU A 268 7.65 -6.59 -25.32
N THR A 269 7.92 -7.84 -24.92
CA THR A 269 6.91 -8.56 -24.15
C THR A 269 6.75 -7.96 -22.76
N PRO A 270 5.56 -8.03 -22.14
CA PRO A 270 5.37 -7.56 -20.76
C PRO A 270 6.31 -8.26 -19.77
N GLU A 271 6.67 -9.53 -20.02
CA GLU A 271 7.63 -10.29 -19.20
C GLU A 271 9.02 -9.67 -19.24
N ASP A 272 9.54 -9.39 -20.46
CA ASP A 272 10.87 -8.81 -20.63
C ASP A 272 10.91 -7.38 -20.05
N GLY A 273 9.83 -6.61 -20.22
CA GLY A 273 9.68 -5.28 -19.63
C GLY A 273 9.74 -5.33 -18.10
N ALA A 274 8.99 -6.25 -17.49
CA ALA A 274 9.01 -6.43 -16.04
C ALA A 274 10.39 -6.91 -15.55
N ALA A 275 11.05 -7.81 -16.28
CA ALA A 275 12.38 -8.31 -15.94
C ALA A 275 13.42 -7.18 -15.95
N LEU A 276 13.40 -6.33 -16.98
CA LEU A 276 14.27 -5.16 -17.12
C LEU A 276 14.05 -4.17 -15.96
N LEU A 277 12.80 -3.85 -15.63
CA LEU A 277 12.47 -2.93 -14.54
C LEU A 277 12.82 -3.53 -13.17
N ARG A 278 12.55 -4.82 -12.92
CA ARG A 278 12.94 -5.53 -11.68
C ARG A 278 14.46 -5.54 -11.44
N GLN A 279 15.25 -5.61 -12.50
CA GLN A 279 16.69 -5.49 -12.40
C GLN A 279 17.12 -4.05 -12.13
N SER A 280 16.53 -3.09 -12.83
CA SER A 280 16.99 -1.70 -12.84
C SER A 280 16.66 -0.94 -11.55
N TRP A 281 15.48 -1.12 -10.94
CA TRP A 281 15.14 -0.38 -9.74
C TRP A 281 16.04 -0.70 -8.53
N ARG A 282 16.69 -1.86 -8.54
CA ARG A 282 17.67 -2.22 -7.50
C ARG A 282 19.01 -1.50 -7.66
N LEU A 283 19.31 -1.08 -8.88
CA LEU A 283 20.57 -0.40 -9.22
C LEU A 283 20.48 1.12 -9.04
N TRP A 284 19.28 1.68 -9.22
CA TRP A 284 19.01 3.11 -9.14
C TRP A 284 18.11 3.44 -7.96
N ARG A 285 18.55 4.31 -7.04
CA ARG A 285 17.83 4.56 -5.79
C ARG A 285 17.89 6.02 -5.36
N GLY A 286 16.80 6.49 -4.72
CA GLY A 286 16.81 7.69 -3.89
C GLY A 286 16.19 8.94 -4.50
N ASP A 287 15.63 8.87 -5.73
CA ASP A 287 15.10 10.03 -6.44
C ASP A 287 13.77 9.77 -7.15
N ALA A 288 13.30 10.78 -7.90
CA ALA A 288 12.07 10.69 -8.69
C ALA A 288 12.14 9.59 -9.77
N LEU A 289 13.33 9.25 -10.24
CA LEU A 289 13.51 8.21 -11.27
C LEU A 289 13.34 6.79 -10.69
N GLU A 290 13.72 6.57 -9.42
CA GLU A 290 13.36 5.33 -8.70
C GLU A 290 11.85 5.21 -8.60
N ILE A 291 11.16 6.29 -8.21
CA ILE A 291 9.69 6.31 -8.10
C ILE A 291 9.05 5.95 -9.44
N ALA A 292 9.44 6.65 -10.52
CA ALA A 292 8.91 6.39 -11.86
C ALA A 292 9.17 4.95 -12.32
N THR A 293 10.32 4.37 -11.95
CA THR A 293 10.64 2.96 -12.24
C THR A 293 9.74 1.99 -11.50
N LEU A 294 9.48 2.24 -10.20
CA LEU A 294 8.59 1.41 -9.39
C LEU A 294 7.13 1.52 -9.83
N GLU A 295 6.66 2.72 -10.17
CA GLU A 295 5.33 2.94 -10.73
C GLU A 295 5.14 2.16 -12.04
N ARG A 296 6.12 2.29 -12.97
CA ARG A 296 6.07 1.56 -14.23
C ARG A 296 6.15 0.05 -14.03
N LEU A 297 6.97 -0.42 -13.08
CA LEU A 297 7.03 -1.83 -12.71
C LEU A 297 5.68 -2.33 -12.21
N ALA A 298 5.02 -1.59 -11.32
CA ALA A 298 3.72 -1.95 -10.80
C ALA A 298 2.65 -2.04 -11.91
N GLU A 299 2.64 -1.09 -12.86
CA GLU A 299 1.74 -1.13 -14.02
C GLU A 299 1.96 -2.35 -14.91
N VAL A 300 3.24 -2.65 -15.22
CA VAL A 300 3.57 -3.79 -16.08
C VAL A 300 3.21 -5.10 -15.40
N GLU A 301 3.55 -5.27 -14.11
CA GLU A 301 3.24 -6.49 -13.35
C GLU A 301 1.72 -6.68 -13.21
N HIS A 302 0.98 -5.61 -12.90
CA HIS A 302 -0.48 -5.68 -12.84
C HIS A 302 -1.09 -6.06 -14.21
N GLY A 303 -0.61 -5.47 -15.30
CA GLY A 303 -1.04 -5.81 -16.66
C GLY A 303 -0.77 -7.26 -17.06
N ARG A 304 0.21 -7.93 -16.42
CA ARG A 304 0.50 -9.36 -16.56
C ARG A 304 -0.38 -10.26 -15.67
N GLY A 305 -1.19 -9.66 -14.79
CA GLY A 305 -1.96 -10.38 -13.76
C GLY A 305 -1.16 -10.74 -12.51
N GLU A 306 0.09 -10.26 -12.40
CA GLU A 306 0.98 -10.46 -11.26
C GLU A 306 0.71 -9.39 -10.18
N THR A 307 -0.53 -9.35 -9.69
CA THR A 307 -1.01 -8.32 -8.75
C THR A 307 -0.15 -8.23 -7.49
N GLU A 308 0.36 -9.36 -6.99
CA GLU A 308 1.26 -9.39 -5.83
C GLU A 308 2.56 -8.61 -6.10
N ALA A 309 3.18 -8.80 -7.26
CA ALA A 309 4.42 -8.09 -7.63
C ALA A 309 4.17 -6.58 -7.78
N ALA A 310 3.00 -6.21 -8.30
CA ALA A 310 2.58 -4.80 -8.38
C ALA A 310 2.42 -4.17 -6.99
N ILE A 311 1.80 -4.89 -6.04
CA ILE A 311 1.68 -4.45 -4.64
C ILE A 311 3.06 -4.23 -4.01
N ILE A 312 3.99 -5.15 -4.22
CA ILE A 312 5.36 -5.02 -3.68
C ILE A 312 6.04 -3.75 -4.22
N ALA A 313 5.94 -3.48 -5.52
CA ALA A 313 6.53 -2.27 -6.10
C ALA A 313 5.92 -0.98 -5.52
N MET A 314 4.59 -0.92 -5.39
CA MET A 314 3.91 0.23 -4.78
C MET A 314 4.24 0.39 -3.29
N THR A 315 4.36 -0.72 -2.55
CA THR A 315 4.75 -0.70 -1.13
C THR A 315 6.17 -0.16 -0.95
N GLU A 316 7.10 -0.45 -1.88
CA GLU A 316 8.44 0.12 -1.86
C GLU A 316 8.42 1.66 -2.01
N ILE A 317 7.54 2.22 -2.84
CA ILE A 317 7.35 3.67 -2.94
C ILE A 317 6.89 4.24 -1.59
N GLN A 318 5.86 3.63 -1.00
CA GLN A 318 5.32 4.07 0.31
C GLN A 318 6.37 4.02 1.42
N ARG A 319 7.22 2.99 1.42
CA ARG A 319 8.22 2.76 2.46
C ARG A 319 9.43 3.70 2.33
N ARG A 320 9.89 3.96 1.10
CA ARG A 320 11.14 4.70 0.84
C ARG A 320 10.94 6.17 0.62
N HIS A 321 9.80 6.55 0.10
CA HIS A 321 9.47 7.91 -0.30
C HIS A 321 8.20 8.43 0.38
N ALA A 322 7.96 8.05 1.64
CA ALA A 322 6.72 8.26 2.39
C ALA A 322 6.18 9.71 2.36
N THR A 323 7.06 10.69 2.22
CA THR A 323 6.69 12.12 2.18
C THR A 323 6.57 12.70 0.77
N SER A 324 6.78 11.88 -0.28
CA SER A 324 6.66 12.34 -1.67
C SER A 324 5.21 12.45 -2.11
N ASP A 325 4.92 13.37 -3.04
CA ASP A 325 3.59 13.47 -3.67
C ASP A 325 3.21 12.16 -4.39
N ALA A 326 4.19 11.45 -4.94
CA ALA A 326 3.99 10.15 -5.57
C ALA A 326 3.52 9.08 -4.58
N ALA A 327 4.07 9.02 -3.37
CA ALA A 327 3.60 8.11 -2.33
C ALA A 327 2.16 8.43 -1.94
N ILE A 328 1.84 9.71 -1.75
CA ILE A 328 0.47 10.15 -1.44
C ILE A 328 -0.48 9.79 -2.58
N GLY A 329 -0.10 10.08 -3.83
CA GLY A 329 -0.92 9.81 -5.01
C GLY A 329 -1.13 8.31 -5.28
N SER A 330 -0.12 7.48 -5.01
CA SER A 330 -0.19 6.03 -5.24
C SER A 330 -0.90 5.24 -4.12
N ALA A 331 -1.22 5.87 -2.99
CA ALA A 331 -1.84 5.19 -1.84
C ALA A 331 -3.17 4.52 -2.18
N ALA A 332 -4.05 5.22 -2.90
CA ALA A 332 -5.35 4.68 -3.32
C ALA A 332 -5.18 3.50 -4.30
N ARG A 333 -4.21 3.60 -5.23
CA ARG A 333 -3.92 2.51 -6.16
C ARG A 333 -3.39 1.26 -5.47
N LEU A 334 -2.57 1.43 -4.43
CA LEU A 334 -2.12 0.31 -3.60
C LEU A 334 -3.30 -0.38 -2.91
N ASP A 335 -4.25 0.39 -2.35
CA ASP A 335 -5.45 -0.16 -1.71
C ASP A 335 -6.30 -0.95 -2.70
N GLU A 336 -6.51 -0.45 -3.92
CA GLU A 336 -7.23 -1.15 -4.99
C GLU A 336 -6.57 -2.49 -5.35
N LEU A 337 -5.24 -2.52 -5.53
CA LEU A 337 -4.50 -3.74 -5.84
C LEU A 337 -4.58 -4.77 -4.71
N VAL A 338 -4.50 -4.32 -3.46
CA VAL A 338 -4.66 -5.18 -2.28
C VAL A 338 -6.08 -5.73 -2.24
N GLU A 339 -7.10 -4.90 -2.44
CA GLU A 339 -8.49 -5.35 -2.47
C GLU A 339 -8.74 -6.37 -3.59
N GLU A 340 -8.21 -6.12 -4.80
CA GLU A 340 -8.30 -7.05 -5.93
C GLU A 340 -7.70 -8.42 -5.58
N LEU A 341 -6.46 -8.44 -5.08
CA LEU A 341 -5.76 -9.67 -4.72
C LEU A 341 -6.55 -10.49 -3.69
N TYR A 342 -6.99 -9.84 -2.61
CA TYR A 342 -7.72 -10.51 -1.54
C TYR A 342 -9.13 -10.93 -1.95
N THR A 343 -9.78 -10.18 -2.82
CA THR A 343 -11.09 -10.57 -3.38
C THR A 343 -10.96 -11.79 -4.30
N ARG A 344 -9.94 -11.83 -5.16
CA ARG A 344 -9.64 -13.01 -5.99
C ARG A 344 -9.33 -14.25 -5.13
N GLY A 345 -8.59 -14.05 -4.02
CA GLY A 345 -8.33 -15.12 -3.06
C GLY A 345 -9.58 -15.63 -2.36
N ALA A 346 -10.43 -14.72 -1.89
CA ALA A 346 -11.67 -15.04 -1.20
C ALA A 346 -12.68 -15.78 -2.09
N THR A 347 -12.79 -15.38 -3.36
CA THR A 347 -13.70 -16.02 -4.34
C THR A 347 -13.16 -17.32 -4.92
N GLY A 348 -11.90 -17.67 -4.64
CA GLY A 348 -11.24 -18.86 -5.19
C GLY A 348 -10.69 -18.70 -6.61
N ALA A 349 -10.74 -17.49 -7.18
CA ALA A 349 -10.09 -17.17 -8.46
C ALA A 349 -8.56 -17.25 -8.37
N LEU A 350 -8.00 -17.05 -7.16
CA LEU A 350 -6.61 -17.34 -6.84
C LEU A 350 -6.55 -18.65 -6.04
N PRO A 351 -5.71 -19.65 -6.42
CA PRO A 351 -5.53 -20.87 -5.65
C PRO A 351 -5.12 -20.59 -4.21
N ILE A 352 -5.69 -21.35 -3.25
CA ILE A 352 -5.51 -21.08 -1.82
C ILE A 352 -4.02 -21.06 -1.41
N GLY A 353 -3.18 -21.94 -1.96
CA GLY A 353 -1.75 -21.95 -1.67
C GLY A 353 -1.05 -20.67 -2.10
N ALA A 354 -1.40 -20.13 -3.28
CA ALA A 354 -0.89 -18.85 -3.77
C ALA A 354 -1.41 -17.69 -2.92
N PHE A 355 -2.68 -17.72 -2.52
CA PHE A 355 -3.27 -16.68 -1.66
C PHE A 355 -2.58 -16.61 -0.29
N VAL A 356 -2.37 -17.75 0.37
CA VAL A 356 -1.64 -17.82 1.65
C VAL A 356 -0.19 -17.35 1.48
N ALA A 357 0.48 -17.74 0.39
CA ALA A 357 1.86 -17.32 0.12
C ALA A 357 1.96 -15.80 -0.10
N ALA A 358 1.04 -15.21 -0.87
CA ALA A 358 0.96 -13.77 -1.09
C ALA A 358 0.69 -13.03 0.23
N HIS A 359 -0.29 -13.50 1.02
CA HIS A 359 -0.59 -12.90 2.33
C HIS A 359 0.65 -12.88 3.23
N ARG A 360 1.39 -13.98 3.34
CA ARG A 360 2.60 -14.06 4.17
C ARG A 360 3.71 -13.12 3.75
N ARG A 361 3.82 -12.85 2.43
CA ARG A 361 4.83 -11.91 1.90
C ARG A 361 4.43 -10.46 2.12
N LEU A 362 3.14 -10.15 1.98
CA LEU A 362 2.64 -8.77 1.99
C LEU A 362 2.28 -8.26 3.40
N SER A 363 1.81 -9.15 4.27
CA SER A 363 1.30 -8.72 5.59
C SER A 363 2.32 -7.98 6.46
N PRO A 364 3.64 -8.29 6.48
CA PRO A 364 4.60 -7.54 7.30
C PRO A 364 4.67 -6.05 6.94
N ASP A 365 4.51 -5.71 5.67
CA ASP A 365 4.59 -4.34 5.18
C ASP A 365 3.23 -3.61 5.22
N LEU A 366 2.11 -4.36 5.22
CA LEU A 366 0.76 -3.81 5.12
C LEU A 366 -0.01 -3.84 6.44
N MET A 367 0.45 -4.60 7.45
CA MET A 367 -0.33 -4.87 8.66
C MET A 367 -0.76 -3.62 9.44
N PHE A 368 0.00 -2.54 9.37
CA PHE A 368 -0.35 -1.26 10.02
C PHE A 368 -1.06 -0.27 9.09
N ARG A 369 -1.36 -0.69 7.86
CA ARG A 369 -2.12 0.13 6.93
C ARG A 369 -3.60 0.08 7.27
N SER A 370 -4.25 1.25 7.29
CA SER A 370 -5.70 1.34 7.53
C SER A 370 -6.46 0.50 6.50
N GLY A 371 -7.47 -0.24 6.96
CA GLY A 371 -8.29 -1.11 6.11
C GLY A 371 -7.66 -2.48 5.78
N PHE A 372 -6.37 -2.71 6.00
CA PHE A 372 -5.74 -4.00 5.67
C PHE A 372 -6.33 -5.17 6.48
N ALA A 373 -6.69 -4.95 7.74
CA ALA A 373 -7.31 -5.97 8.57
C ALA A 373 -8.61 -6.53 7.97
N ALA A 374 -9.41 -5.69 7.30
CA ALA A 374 -10.61 -6.13 6.60
C ALA A 374 -10.30 -7.03 5.38
N GLN A 375 -9.20 -6.75 4.70
CA GLN A 375 -8.74 -7.61 3.59
C GLN A 375 -8.21 -8.95 4.13
N ALA A 376 -7.36 -8.93 5.15
CA ALA A 376 -6.81 -10.15 5.76
C ALA A 376 -7.90 -11.05 6.36
N GLU A 377 -9.01 -10.49 6.84
CA GLU A 377 -10.19 -11.27 7.29
C GLU A 377 -10.80 -12.09 6.17
N LYS A 378 -10.73 -11.64 4.89
CA LYS A 378 -11.18 -12.44 3.75
C LYS A 378 -10.41 -13.77 3.64
N LEU A 379 -9.09 -13.75 3.96
CA LEU A 379 -8.30 -14.98 4.00
C LEU A 379 -8.76 -15.91 5.13
N ALA A 380 -8.94 -15.37 6.34
CA ALA A 380 -9.40 -16.16 7.49
C ALA A 380 -10.77 -16.81 7.21
N ALA A 381 -11.70 -16.06 6.62
CA ALA A 381 -13.01 -16.57 6.23
C ALA A 381 -12.88 -17.67 5.15
N ARG A 382 -12.04 -17.49 4.15
CA ARG A 382 -11.80 -18.50 3.11
C ARG A 382 -11.19 -19.79 3.66
N LEU A 383 -10.23 -19.66 4.58
CA LEU A 383 -9.63 -20.81 5.26
C LEU A 383 -10.69 -21.60 6.05
N LEU A 384 -11.59 -20.89 6.73
CA LEU A 384 -12.70 -21.51 7.47
C LEU A 384 -13.68 -22.22 6.54
N GLU A 385 -14.00 -21.62 5.41
CA GLU A 385 -14.92 -22.20 4.40
C GLU A 385 -14.41 -23.52 3.84
N ILE A 386 -13.11 -23.61 3.54
CA ILE A 386 -12.48 -24.84 3.02
C ILE A 386 -12.13 -25.86 4.10
N GLY A 387 -12.48 -25.60 5.36
CA GLY A 387 -12.24 -26.51 6.49
C GLY A 387 -10.84 -26.44 7.11
N ALA A 388 -9.99 -25.47 6.72
CA ALA A 388 -8.68 -25.23 7.34
C ALA A 388 -8.83 -24.46 8.66
N THR A 389 -9.57 -25.04 9.60
CA THR A 389 -10.08 -24.38 10.83
C THR A 389 -8.98 -23.85 11.73
N ASP A 390 -7.89 -24.60 11.91
CA ASP A 390 -6.73 -24.17 12.72
C ASP A 390 -6.03 -22.94 12.14
N ALA A 391 -5.88 -22.89 10.82
CA ALA A 391 -5.29 -21.77 10.14
C ALA A 391 -6.21 -20.53 10.24
N ALA A 392 -7.53 -20.72 10.01
CA ALA A 392 -8.51 -19.65 10.15
C ALA A 392 -8.52 -19.07 11.58
N ALA A 393 -8.48 -19.92 12.60
CA ALA A 393 -8.47 -19.50 13.99
C ALA A 393 -7.21 -18.66 14.33
N ARG A 394 -6.04 -19.06 13.81
CA ARG A 394 -4.80 -18.29 13.98
C ARG A 394 -4.87 -16.93 13.29
N GLU A 395 -5.39 -16.87 12.06
CA GLU A 395 -5.53 -15.60 11.34
C GLU A 395 -6.50 -14.65 12.08
N TYR A 396 -7.66 -15.13 12.56
CA TYR A 396 -8.57 -14.30 13.36
C TYR A 396 -7.92 -13.80 14.66
N ALA A 397 -7.12 -14.64 15.33
CA ALA A 397 -6.39 -14.24 16.53
C ALA A 397 -5.37 -13.15 16.23
N MET A 398 -4.55 -13.33 15.17
CA MET A 398 -3.54 -12.33 14.75
C MET A 398 -4.20 -11.00 14.40
N LEU A 399 -5.30 -11.02 13.64
CA LEU A 399 -6.04 -9.80 13.28
C LEU A 399 -6.58 -9.06 14.50
N ARG A 400 -7.16 -9.80 15.45
CA ARG A 400 -7.64 -9.23 16.72
C ARG A 400 -6.50 -8.55 17.49
N ASP A 401 -5.38 -9.24 17.64
CA ASP A 401 -4.23 -8.76 18.41
C ASP A 401 -3.58 -7.55 17.72
N GLN A 402 -3.47 -7.58 16.39
CA GLN A 402 -3.01 -6.45 15.57
C GLN A 402 -3.90 -5.21 15.75
N LEU A 403 -5.22 -5.37 15.59
CA LEU A 403 -6.16 -4.25 15.77
C LEU A 403 -6.16 -3.70 17.20
N ALA A 404 -5.99 -4.58 18.20
CA ALA A 404 -5.83 -4.14 19.59
C ALA A 404 -4.57 -3.28 19.76
N VAL A 405 -3.44 -3.67 19.17
CA VAL A 405 -2.20 -2.88 19.17
C VAL A 405 -2.39 -1.54 18.45
N MET A 406 -3.03 -1.54 17.26
CA MET A 406 -3.27 -0.31 16.50
C MET A 406 -4.13 0.68 17.31
N ARG A 407 -5.16 0.18 17.98
CA ARG A 407 -6.01 0.98 18.89
C ARG A 407 -5.19 1.54 20.05
N ASP A 408 -4.42 0.70 20.72
CA ASP A 408 -3.68 1.07 21.94
C ASP A 408 -2.55 2.08 21.61
N LEU A 409 -2.01 2.05 20.37
CA LEU A 409 -1.05 3.03 19.86
C LEU A 409 -1.72 4.29 19.27
N GLY A 410 -3.05 4.33 19.19
CA GLY A 410 -3.78 5.45 18.58
C GLY A 410 -3.61 5.58 17.06
N LEU A 411 -3.22 4.49 16.38
CA LEU A 411 -3.03 4.47 14.92
C LEU A 411 -4.36 4.33 14.17
N GLU A 412 -5.35 3.68 14.80
CA GLU A 412 -6.67 3.47 14.24
C GLU A 412 -7.71 3.44 15.36
N GLU A 413 -8.88 4.05 15.12
CA GLU A 413 -10.04 3.91 16.00
C GLU A 413 -10.71 2.55 15.79
N VAL A 414 -10.42 1.60 16.67
CA VAL A 414 -10.99 0.26 16.61
C VAL A 414 -12.08 0.10 17.67
N PRO A 415 -13.36 0.00 17.29
CA PRO A 415 -14.44 -0.24 18.22
C PRO A 415 -14.28 -1.58 18.95
N ALA A 416 -14.64 -1.64 20.24
CA ALA A 416 -14.58 -2.87 21.02
C ALA A 416 -15.38 -4.02 20.38
N VAL A 417 -16.52 -3.70 19.77
CA VAL A 417 -17.35 -4.65 19.01
C VAL A 417 -16.57 -5.36 17.90
N ARG A 418 -15.65 -4.66 17.24
CA ARG A 418 -14.83 -5.26 16.16
C ARG A 418 -13.90 -6.35 16.70
N LEU A 419 -13.26 -6.12 17.84
CA LEU A 419 -12.41 -7.11 18.50
C LEU A 419 -13.22 -8.31 18.99
N ASP A 420 -14.43 -8.07 19.52
CA ASP A 420 -15.35 -9.12 19.91
C ASP A 420 -15.81 -9.97 18.71
N MET A 421 -16.09 -9.36 17.56
CA MET A 421 -16.42 -10.09 16.33
C MET A 421 -15.31 -11.06 15.91
N LEU A 422 -14.06 -10.62 15.92
CA LEU A 422 -12.90 -11.45 15.58
C LEU A 422 -12.69 -12.57 16.61
N ARG A 423 -12.89 -12.27 17.90
CA ARG A 423 -12.84 -13.27 18.97
C ARG A 423 -13.89 -14.36 18.76
N LEU A 424 -15.13 -14.01 18.43
CA LEU A 424 -16.19 -14.97 18.16
C LEU A 424 -15.93 -15.77 16.88
N ALA A 425 -15.36 -15.14 15.83
CA ALA A 425 -14.96 -15.84 14.62
C ALA A 425 -13.81 -16.84 14.89
N GLN A 426 -12.83 -16.49 15.72
CA GLN A 426 -11.80 -17.40 16.19
C GLN A 426 -12.39 -18.60 16.94
N ALA A 427 -13.31 -18.35 17.88
CA ALA A 427 -13.95 -19.41 18.64
C ALA A 427 -14.79 -20.34 17.75
N GLU A 428 -15.49 -19.78 16.75
CA GLU A 428 -16.24 -20.57 15.78
C GLU A 428 -15.34 -21.48 14.95
N ALA A 429 -14.19 -20.96 14.49
CA ALA A 429 -13.21 -21.73 13.74
C ALA A 429 -12.66 -22.90 14.57
N LEU A 430 -12.31 -22.64 15.83
CA LEU A 430 -11.83 -23.66 16.76
C LEU A 430 -12.87 -24.73 17.05
N LEU A 431 -14.15 -24.35 17.26
CA LEU A 431 -15.25 -25.29 17.45
C LEU A 431 -15.49 -26.18 16.23
N ARG A 432 -15.46 -25.60 15.02
CA ARG A 432 -15.58 -26.39 13.77
C ARG A 432 -14.41 -27.37 13.60
N GLY A 433 -13.23 -27.02 14.14
CA GLY A 433 -12.04 -27.91 14.18
C GLY A 433 -12.03 -28.90 15.34
N GLY A 434 -13.07 -28.95 16.19
CA GLY A 434 -13.15 -29.84 17.35
C GLY A 434 -12.26 -29.44 18.53
N GLN A 435 -11.65 -28.24 18.49
CA GLN A 435 -10.75 -27.75 19.54
C GLN A 435 -11.52 -27.08 20.69
N THR A 436 -12.31 -27.86 21.42
CA THR A 436 -13.24 -27.34 22.44
C THR A 436 -12.54 -26.56 23.56
N VAL A 437 -11.36 -26.99 24.02
CA VAL A 437 -10.60 -26.30 25.08
C VAL A 437 -10.14 -24.92 24.60
N ALA A 438 -9.55 -24.84 23.40
CA ALA A 438 -9.10 -23.58 22.84
C ALA A 438 -10.28 -22.65 22.52
N ALA A 439 -11.40 -23.20 22.06
CA ALA A 439 -12.63 -22.44 21.83
C ALA A 439 -13.19 -21.84 23.12
N ALA A 440 -13.18 -22.60 24.23
CA ALA A 440 -13.57 -22.11 25.55
C ALA A 440 -12.69 -20.94 26.00
N GLN A 441 -11.37 -21.06 25.79
CA GLN A 441 -10.42 -19.99 26.11
C GLN A 441 -10.66 -18.74 25.25
N ALA A 442 -10.91 -18.92 23.96
CA ALA A 442 -11.19 -17.80 23.04
C ALA A 442 -12.50 -17.09 23.40
N LEU A 443 -13.55 -17.82 23.75
CA LEU A 443 -14.83 -17.24 24.20
C LEU A 443 -14.69 -16.47 25.51
N GLY A 444 -13.84 -16.97 26.44
CA GLY A 444 -13.65 -16.36 27.74
C GLY A 444 -14.91 -16.33 28.62
N ALA A 445 -14.78 -15.76 29.82
CA ALA A 445 -15.89 -15.60 30.77
C ALA A 445 -16.68 -14.28 30.56
N THR A 446 -16.17 -13.34 29.79
CA THR A 446 -16.73 -12.01 29.61
C THR A 446 -17.93 -12.02 28.67
N ALA A 447 -18.97 -11.25 29.01
CA ALA A 447 -20.09 -10.98 28.10
C ALA A 447 -19.59 -10.18 26.88
N ALA A 448 -20.19 -10.38 25.71
CA ALA A 448 -19.93 -9.52 24.57
C ALA A 448 -20.27 -8.06 24.89
N THR A 449 -19.42 -7.14 24.46
CA THR A 449 -19.57 -5.71 24.75
C THR A 449 -20.79 -5.13 24.02
N ALA A 450 -21.08 -5.63 22.81
CA ALA A 450 -22.17 -5.17 21.98
C ALA A 450 -23.40 -6.08 22.11
N PRO A 451 -24.61 -5.50 22.31
CA PRO A 451 -25.85 -6.29 22.43
C PRO A 451 -26.09 -7.22 21.24
N GLU A 452 -25.81 -6.76 20.02
CA GLU A 452 -26.00 -7.52 18.78
C GLU A 452 -25.11 -8.77 18.67
N LEU A 453 -24.04 -8.84 19.42
CA LEU A 453 -23.15 -10.02 19.45
C LEU A 453 -23.54 -11.03 20.55
N ARG A 454 -24.44 -10.67 21.44
CA ARG A 454 -24.82 -11.49 22.59
C ARG A 454 -25.37 -12.85 22.15
N ASP A 455 -26.33 -12.84 21.26
CA ASP A 455 -26.95 -14.08 20.77
C ASP A 455 -25.96 -14.96 20.00
N ARG A 456 -25.04 -14.36 19.21
CA ARG A 456 -23.95 -15.10 18.55
C ARG A 456 -23.02 -15.76 19.57
N MET A 457 -22.67 -15.05 20.62
CA MET A 457 -21.83 -15.57 21.70
C MET A 457 -22.54 -16.72 22.43
N GLU A 458 -23.82 -16.53 22.78
CA GLU A 458 -24.62 -17.58 23.46
C GLU A 458 -24.77 -18.81 22.56
N MET A 459 -24.97 -18.63 21.25
CA MET A 459 -24.98 -19.75 20.30
C MET A 459 -23.67 -20.53 20.30
N LEU A 460 -22.54 -19.84 20.31
CA LEU A 460 -21.21 -20.51 20.36
C LEU A 460 -20.99 -21.22 21.70
N ARG A 461 -21.47 -20.67 22.83
CA ARG A 461 -21.44 -21.32 24.14
C ARG A 461 -22.30 -22.58 24.13
N ALA A 462 -23.51 -22.53 23.57
CA ALA A 462 -24.38 -23.69 23.45
C ALA A 462 -23.74 -24.80 22.60
N ARG A 463 -23.11 -24.43 21.48
CA ARG A 463 -22.36 -25.39 20.63
C ARG A 463 -21.15 -25.98 21.37
N LEU A 464 -20.41 -25.16 22.12
CA LEU A 464 -19.28 -25.61 22.95
C LEU A 464 -19.76 -26.63 24.01
N SER A 465 -20.82 -26.29 24.78
CA SER A 465 -21.38 -27.19 25.78
C SER A 465 -21.87 -28.49 25.15
N SER A 466 -22.52 -28.43 23.99
CA SER A 466 -22.95 -29.61 23.23
C SER A 466 -21.76 -30.48 22.80
N ALA A 467 -20.69 -29.88 22.26
CA ALA A 467 -19.47 -30.59 21.86
C ALA A 467 -18.72 -31.24 23.04
N GLN A 468 -18.93 -30.72 24.26
CA GLN A 468 -18.36 -31.26 25.51
C GLN A 468 -19.29 -32.28 26.19
N GLY A 469 -20.49 -32.55 25.63
CA GLY A 469 -21.50 -33.40 26.26
C GLY A 469 -22.20 -32.78 27.47
N ASP A 470 -22.01 -31.46 27.67
CA ASP A 470 -22.66 -30.74 28.77
C ASP A 470 -24.08 -30.26 28.38
N GLY A 471 -25.04 -31.19 28.42
CA GLY A 471 -26.44 -30.86 28.16
C GLY A 471 -27.03 -29.83 29.14
N ALA A 472 -26.51 -29.75 30.39
CA ALA A 472 -26.95 -28.74 31.35
C ALA A 472 -26.53 -27.32 30.91
N GLY A 473 -25.32 -27.18 30.42
CA GLY A 473 -24.81 -25.93 29.87
C GLY A 473 -25.62 -25.45 28.65
N VAL A 474 -25.99 -26.37 27.73
CA VAL A 474 -26.86 -26.03 26.59
C VAL A 474 -28.20 -25.48 27.06
N ILE A 475 -28.86 -26.15 28.04
CA ILE A 475 -30.16 -25.75 28.57
C ILE A 475 -30.10 -24.43 29.35
N ALA A 476 -28.97 -24.16 30.02
CA ALA A 476 -28.78 -22.94 30.78
C ALA A 476 -28.55 -21.70 29.90
N THR A 477 -28.09 -21.89 28.65
CA THR A 477 -27.87 -20.80 27.67
C THR A 477 -29.23 -20.13 27.35
N ARG A 478 -29.19 -18.79 27.21
CA ARG A 478 -30.39 -17.99 26.90
C ARG A 478 -30.05 -17.00 25.77
N MET A 479 -30.81 -17.09 24.70
CA MET A 479 -30.78 -16.17 23.58
C MET A 479 -32.00 -15.27 23.57
N GLU A 480 -31.85 -13.99 23.22
CA GLU A 480 -32.99 -13.08 23.05
C GLU A 480 -33.81 -13.47 21.83
N THR A 481 -33.11 -13.82 20.72
CA THR A 481 -33.74 -14.31 19.48
C THR A 481 -33.21 -15.71 19.17
N PRO A 482 -33.85 -16.78 19.66
CA PRO A 482 -33.38 -18.14 19.47
C PRO A 482 -33.39 -18.54 17.99
N THR A 483 -32.23 -18.86 17.46
CA THR A 483 -32.10 -19.40 16.10
C THR A 483 -32.59 -20.83 16.01
N GLU A 484 -32.95 -21.31 14.82
CA GLU A 484 -33.34 -22.70 14.57
C GLU A 484 -32.28 -23.67 15.11
N GLY A 485 -31.00 -23.44 14.78
CA GLY A 485 -29.88 -24.28 15.25
C GLY A 485 -29.78 -24.35 16.78
N TYR A 486 -30.02 -23.24 17.48
CA TYR A 486 -30.08 -23.26 18.96
C TYR A 486 -31.26 -24.04 19.49
N ARG A 487 -32.48 -23.89 18.91
CA ARG A 487 -33.68 -24.64 19.31
C ARG A 487 -33.46 -26.14 19.12
N ARG A 488 -32.83 -26.58 18.02
CA ARG A 488 -32.46 -27.99 17.78
C ARG A 488 -31.49 -28.51 18.84
N LEU A 489 -30.40 -27.77 19.13
CA LEU A 489 -29.44 -28.15 20.16
C LEU A 489 -30.09 -28.28 21.55
N ARG A 490 -30.97 -27.33 21.90
CA ARG A 490 -31.65 -27.33 23.18
C ARG A 490 -32.64 -28.49 23.29
N ALA A 491 -33.43 -28.77 22.26
CA ALA A 491 -34.34 -29.90 22.23
C ALA A 491 -33.60 -31.25 22.36
N ALA A 492 -32.44 -31.39 21.66
CA ALA A 492 -31.58 -32.56 21.80
C ALA A 492 -31.05 -32.72 23.24
N ALA A 493 -30.51 -31.63 23.83
CA ALA A 493 -30.00 -31.66 25.20
C ALA A 493 -31.11 -32.02 26.24
N LEU A 494 -32.32 -31.53 26.06
CA LEU A 494 -33.47 -31.91 26.91
C LEU A 494 -33.81 -33.40 26.75
N PHE A 495 -33.80 -33.91 25.51
CA PHE A 495 -34.04 -35.33 25.22
C PHE A 495 -32.97 -36.21 25.89
N ASP A 496 -31.68 -35.91 25.70
CA ASP A 496 -30.55 -36.69 26.24
C ASP A 496 -30.54 -36.71 27.78
N ARG A 497 -31.12 -35.70 28.43
CA ARG A 497 -31.30 -35.64 29.89
C ARG A 497 -32.59 -36.29 30.41
N GLY A 498 -33.44 -36.77 29.53
CA GLY A 498 -34.73 -37.37 29.90
C GLY A 498 -35.83 -36.36 30.29
N ASP A 499 -35.64 -35.06 29.99
CA ASP A 499 -36.73 -34.09 30.10
C ASP A 499 -37.63 -34.21 28.86
N TRP A 500 -38.46 -35.27 28.92
CA TRP A 500 -39.30 -35.65 27.80
C TRP A 500 -40.33 -34.57 27.43
N SER A 501 -40.87 -33.86 28.41
CA SER A 501 -41.81 -32.78 28.17
C SER A 501 -41.17 -31.58 27.48
N GLY A 502 -40.01 -31.16 27.94
CA GLY A 502 -39.24 -30.08 27.33
C GLY A 502 -38.78 -30.43 25.93
N ALA A 503 -38.28 -31.67 25.72
CA ALA A 503 -37.86 -32.15 24.41
C ALA A 503 -39.01 -32.21 23.41
N ARG A 504 -40.16 -32.78 23.84
CA ARG A 504 -41.41 -32.82 23.05
C ARG A 504 -41.80 -31.42 22.59
N ASP A 505 -41.90 -30.47 23.51
CA ASP A 505 -42.30 -29.09 23.19
C ASP A 505 -41.34 -28.42 22.23
N GLY A 506 -40.02 -28.62 22.44
CA GLY A 506 -38.96 -28.07 21.56
C GLY A 506 -39.03 -28.61 20.14
N TYR A 507 -39.10 -29.94 19.98
CA TYR A 507 -39.16 -30.56 18.65
C TYR A 507 -40.54 -30.36 17.98
N ALA A 508 -41.65 -30.35 18.73
CA ALA A 508 -42.98 -30.10 18.19
C ALA A 508 -43.12 -28.65 17.66
N ALA A 509 -42.49 -27.68 18.32
CA ALA A 509 -42.43 -26.32 17.82
C ALA A 509 -41.68 -26.23 16.47
N LEU A 510 -40.52 -26.92 16.34
CA LEU A 510 -39.78 -27.01 15.08
C LEU A 510 -40.58 -27.73 13.98
N TRP A 511 -41.25 -28.83 14.30
CA TRP A 511 -42.05 -29.58 13.34
C TRP A 511 -43.24 -28.81 12.75
N ARG A 512 -43.85 -27.92 13.54
CA ARG A 512 -44.97 -27.07 13.10
C ARG A 512 -44.54 -25.91 12.21
N GLU A 513 -43.27 -25.63 12.09
CA GLU A 513 -42.74 -24.61 11.19
C GLU A 513 -42.50 -25.21 9.78
N PRO A 514 -43.21 -24.77 8.74
CA PRO A 514 -43.16 -25.40 7.41
C PRO A 514 -41.78 -25.27 6.73
N GLU A 515 -40.98 -24.28 7.12
CA GLU A 515 -39.66 -23.99 6.53
C GLU A 515 -38.53 -24.84 7.15
N THR A 516 -38.77 -25.54 8.25
CA THR A 516 -37.74 -26.26 9.03
C THR A 516 -38.09 -27.76 9.19
N PRO A 517 -38.00 -28.57 8.12
CA PRO A 517 -38.34 -29.99 8.23
C PRO A 517 -37.39 -30.70 9.22
N LEU A 518 -37.99 -31.53 10.10
CA LEU A 518 -37.19 -32.37 11.01
C LEU A 518 -36.43 -33.44 10.23
N GLY A 519 -35.19 -33.69 10.62
CA GLY A 519 -34.43 -34.85 10.18
C GLY A 519 -35.06 -36.16 10.72
N ALA A 520 -34.68 -37.31 10.14
CA ALA A 520 -35.24 -38.61 10.58
C ALA A 520 -34.96 -38.89 12.06
N GLY A 521 -33.73 -38.59 12.55
CA GLY A 521 -33.36 -38.74 13.95
C GLY A 521 -34.17 -37.81 14.89
N GLU A 522 -34.42 -36.56 14.47
CA GLU A 522 -35.23 -35.61 15.25
C GLU A 522 -36.70 -36.01 15.29
N ALA A 523 -37.25 -36.55 14.20
CA ALA A 523 -38.61 -37.06 14.14
C ALA A 523 -38.80 -38.26 15.10
N ILE A 524 -37.78 -39.14 15.17
CA ILE A 524 -37.80 -40.26 16.14
C ILE A 524 -37.68 -39.73 17.57
N ARG A 525 -36.80 -38.76 17.85
CA ARG A 525 -36.70 -38.14 19.18
C ARG A 525 -37.99 -37.44 19.60
N LEU A 526 -38.67 -36.77 18.66
CA LEU A 526 -39.99 -36.18 18.93
C LEU A 526 -41.03 -37.25 19.28
N LEU A 527 -41.10 -38.34 18.52
CA LEU A 527 -42.02 -39.43 18.77
C LEU A 527 -41.79 -40.11 20.14
N LEU A 528 -40.52 -40.40 20.48
CA LEU A 528 -40.13 -40.94 21.78
C LEU A 528 -40.45 -39.98 22.93
N ALA A 529 -40.14 -38.68 22.76
CA ALA A 529 -40.42 -37.67 23.76
C ALA A 529 -41.95 -37.51 24.00
N ALA A 530 -42.76 -37.56 22.94
CA ALA A 530 -44.21 -37.55 23.03
C ALA A 530 -44.75 -38.80 23.76
N HIS A 531 -44.20 -39.98 23.44
CA HIS A 531 -44.56 -41.23 24.11
C HIS A 531 -44.23 -41.22 25.61
N HIS A 532 -42.98 -40.88 25.95
CA HIS A 532 -42.51 -40.84 27.34
C HIS A 532 -43.21 -39.75 28.18
N SER A 533 -43.64 -38.65 27.56
CA SER A 533 -44.40 -37.60 28.23
C SER A 533 -45.89 -37.92 28.35
N GLY A 534 -46.36 -39.06 27.79
CA GLY A 534 -47.76 -39.51 27.84
C GLY A 534 -48.70 -38.74 26.89
N ASP A 535 -48.17 -38.03 25.89
CA ASP A 535 -48.94 -37.24 24.92
C ASP A 535 -49.45 -38.14 23.78
N ALA A 536 -50.47 -38.95 24.06
CA ALA A 536 -51.01 -39.87 23.10
C ALA A 536 -51.66 -39.21 21.87
N ALA A 537 -52.14 -37.98 22.03
CA ALA A 537 -52.69 -37.20 20.90
C ALA A 537 -51.59 -36.79 19.90
N LEU A 538 -50.46 -36.29 20.39
CA LEU A 538 -49.33 -35.94 19.55
C LEU A 538 -48.70 -37.18 18.89
N VAL A 539 -48.61 -38.32 19.59
CA VAL A 539 -48.14 -39.57 18.99
C VAL A 539 -49.00 -39.96 17.78
N ALA A 540 -50.30 -39.88 17.89
CA ALA A 540 -51.21 -40.17 16.78
C ALA A 540 -51.01 -39.18 15.60
N GLU A 541 -50.92 -37.90 15.89
CA GLU A 541 -50.66 -36.84 14.89
C GLU A 541 -49.33 -37.06 14.13
N LEU A 542 -48.28 -37.45 14.86
CA LEU A 542 -46.96 -37.70 14.28
C LEU A 542 -46.92 -38.94 13.38
N LEU A 543 -47.69 -39.98 13.72
CA LEU A 543 -47.75 -41.19 12.90
C LEU A 543 -48.42 -40.94 11.54
N GLU A 544 -49.33 -39.97 11.47
CA GLU A 544 -49.98 -39.55 10.23
C GLU A 544 -49.18 -38.48 9.48
N GLY A 545 -48.52 -37.58 10.20
CA GLY A 545 -47.91 -36.36 9.67
C GLY A 545 -46.41 -36.44 9.34
N LEU A 546 -45.67 -37.50 9.77
CA LEU A 546 -44.21 -37.61 9.54
C LEU A 546 -43.89 -38.57 8.39
N PRO A 547 -43.60 -38.09 7.17
CA PRO A 547 -43.30 -38.95 6.02
C PRO A 547 -42.00 -39.74 6.19
N GLN A 548 -41.10 -39.32 7.10
CA GLN A 548 -39.86 -40.03 7.40
C GLN A 548 -40.10 -41.37 8.06
N LEU A 549 -41.13 -41.49 8.91
CA LEU A 549 -41.52 -42.73 9.56
C LEU A 549 -42.12 -43.74 8.56
N ALA A 550 -42.78 -43.26 7.51
CA ALA A 550 -43.37 -44.09 6.48
C ALA A 550 -42.36 -44.68 5.48
N ARG A 551 -41.17 -44.09 5.38
CA ARG A 551 -40.12 -44.52 4.43
C ARG A 551 -39.34 -45.77 4.86
N SER A 552 -39.30 -46.07 6.16
CA SER A 552 -38.68 -47.29 6.70
C SER A 552 -39.74 -48.18 7.28
N PRO A 553 -39.96 -49.40 6.72
CA PRO A 553 -40.93 -50.34 7.25
C PRO A 553 -40.71 -50.69 8.73
N GLU A 554 -39.42 -50.79 9.13
CA GLU A 554 -39.02 -51.10 10.51
C GLU A 554 -39.41 -49.98 11.47
N LEU A 555 -39.14 -48.71 11.10
CA LEU A 555 -39.51 -47.53 11.88
C LEU A 555 -41.03 -47.35 11.95
N ALA A 556 -41.76 -47.64 10.86
CA ALA A 556 -43.20 -47.60 10.82
C ALA A 556 -43.85 -48.66 11.71
N GLU A 557 -43.24 -49.84 11.83
CA GLU A 557 -43.71 -50.91 12.72
C GLU A 557 -43.50 -50.55 14.20
N VAL A 558 -42.30 -50.06 14.52
CA VAL A 558 -41.95 -49.60 15.87
C VAL A 558 -42.83 -48.39 16.26
N ALA A 559 -43.00 -47.43 15.37
CA ALA A 559 -43.86 -46.26 15.60
C ALA A 559 -45.33 -46.66 15.86
N ARG A 560 -45.84 -47.64 15.10
CA ARG A 560 -47.19 -48.20 15.35
C ARG A 560 -47.28 -48.92 16.67
N SER A 561 -46.24 -49.58 17.19
CA SER A 561 -46.24 -50.22 18.50
C SER A 561 -46.34 -49.24 19.68
N LEU A 562 -45.92 -47.98 19.44
CA LEU A 562 -46.02 -46.86 20.39
C LEU A 562 -47.38 -46.16 20.33
N ALA A 563 -48.24 -46.49 19.32
CA ALA A 563 -49.56 -45.89 19.22
C ALA A 563 -50.40 -46.24 20.41
N PRO A 564 -51.22 -45.29 20.90
CA PRO A 564 -52.18 -45.61 22.01
C PRO A 564 -53.12 -46.71 21.56
N VAL A 565 -53.03 -47.82 22.25
CA VAL A 565 -53.97 -48.94 22.00
C VAL A 565 -55.35 -48.55 22.54
N ALA A 566 -56.35 -48.54 21.67
CA ALA A 566 -57.74 -48.33 22.10
C ALA A 566 -58.06 -49.28 23.23
N PRO A 567 -58.72 -48.82 24.33
CA PRO A 567 -59.08 -49.69 25.43
C PRO A 567 -59.93 -50.85 24.92
N LEU A 568 -59.45 -52.07 25.06
CA LEU A 568 -60.22 -53.25 24.73
C LEU A 568 -61.34 -53.36 25.71
N ALA A 569 -62.52 -53.51 25.21
CA ALA A 569 -63.79 -53.70 26.02
C ALA A 569 -63.86 -55.04 26.77
N LEU A 570 -62.77 -55.85 26.73
CA LEU A 570 -62.73 -57.18 27.38
C LEU A 570 -61.52 -57.23 28.36
N PRO A 571 -61.65 -57.97 29.50
CA PRO A 571 -60.54 -58.11 30.44
C PRO A 571 -59.34 -58.81 29.78
N ILE A 572 -58.23 -58.16 29.74
CA ILE A 572 -56.99 -58.70 29.22
C ILE A 572 -56.37 -59.66 30.23
N GLY A 573 -56.10 -60.92 29.84
CA GLY A 573 -55.40 -61.86 30.69
C GLY A 573 -53.97 -61.31 31.05
N GLN A 574 -53.52 -61.57 32.29
CA GLN A 574 -52.23 -61.07 32.81
C GLN A 574 -51.02 -61.36 31.90
N LYS A 575 -51.04 -62.52 31.21
CA LYS A 575 -50.00 -62.94 30.25
C LYS A 575 -49.97 -62.06 29.03
N SER A 576 -51.08 -61.71 28.43
CA SER A 576 -51.12 -60.82 27.24
C SER A 576 -50.84 -59.39 27.58
N ALA A 577 -51.03 -58.90 28.80
CA ALA A 577 -50.64 -57.61 29.27
C ALA A 577 -49.08 -57.53 29.43
N THR A 578 -48.47 -58.60 30.00
CA THR A 578 -47.02 -58.71 30.18
C THR A 578 -46.28 -58.80 28.84
N ASP A 579 -46.78 -59.62 27.90
CA ASP A 579 -46.22 -59.78 26.57
C ASP A 579 -46.22 -58.44 25.81
N ARG A 580 -47.30 -57.65 25.87
CA ARG A 580 -47.39 -56.33 25.27
C ARG A 580 -46.45 -55.29 25.91
N MET A 581 -46.30 -55.33 27.23
CA MET A 581 -45.31 -54.47 27.91
C MET A 581 -43.88 -54.80 27.45
N GLN A 582 -43.56 -56.11 27.35
CA GLN A 582 -42.22 -56.53 26.86
C GLN A 582 -42.00 -56.15 25.41
N ASP A 583 -43.00 -56.27 24.54
CA ASP A 583 -42.92 -55.85 23.15
C ASP A 583 -42.75 -54.33 23.03
N ALA A 584 -43.46 -53.53 23.83
CA ALA A 584 -43.30 -52.07 23.86
C ALA A 584 -41.95 -51.66 24.39
N ASP A 585 -41.44 -52.26 25.46
CA ASP A 585 -40.11 -52.03 26.02
C ASP A 585 -39.00 -52.39 25.02
N ALA A 586 -39.15 -53.49 24.28
CA ALA A 586 -38.21 -53.90 23.23
C ALA A 586 -38.18 -52.91 22.06
N ALA A 587 -39.36 -52.40 21.67
CA ALA A 587 -39.49 -51.38 20.63
C ALA A 587 -38.88 -50.05 21.03
N LEU A 588 -39.08 -49.60 22.26
CA LEU A 588 -38.47 -48.38 22.82
C LEU A 588 -36.96 -48.47 22.82
N ARG A 589 -36.36 -49.56 23.30
CA ARG A 589 -34.89 -49.74 23.28
C ARG A 589 -34.30 -49.73 21.88
N ARG A 590 -34.99 -50.25 20.86
CA ARG A 590 -34.52 -50.19 19.48
C ARG A 590 -34.55 -48.77 18.93
N LEU A 591 -35.55 -47.98 19.23
CA LEU A 591 -35.67 -46.58 18.82
C LEU A 591 -34.60 -45.70 19.53
N GLU A 592 -34.36 -45.96 20.83
CA GLU A 592 -33.30 -45.27 21.57
C GLU A 592 -31.90 -45.51 20.99
N LEU A 593 -31.62 -46.76 20.54
CA LEU A 593 -30.37 -47.07 19.84
C LEU A 593 -30.24 -46.29 18.51
N VAL A 594 -31.33 -46.22 17.72
CA VAL A 594 -31.32 -45.48 16.44
C VAL A 594 -31.26 -43.97 16.68
N ALA A 595 -31.81 -43.44 17.77
CA ALA A 595 -31.76 -42.03 18.13
C ALA A 595 -30.39 -41.59 18.70
N GLY A 596 -29.57 -42.53 19.23
CA GLY A 596 -28.25 -42.27 19.78
C GLY A 596 -27.11 -42.30 18.74
N ASP A 597 -27.30 -42.95 17.59
CA ASP A 597 -26.30 -43.08 16.52
C ASP A 597 -26.39 -41.98 15.43
N GLY A 598 -27.25 -40.99 15.56
CA GLY A 598 -27.43 -39.84 14.64
C GLY A 598 -26.99 -38.53 15.29
#